data_dd86ab8a67943ca115ec4d0bb0fa3387
#
_entry.id   dd86ab8a67943ca115ec4d0bb0fa3387
#
_cell.length_a   1.000
_cell.length_b   1.000
_cell.length_c   1.000
_cell.angle_alpha   90.00
_cell.angle_beta   90.00
_cell.angle_gamma   90.00
#
_symmetry.space_group_name_H-M   'P 1'
#
loop_
_entity.id
_entity.type
_entity.pdbx_description
1 polymer ?
#
loop_
_entity_poly.entity_id
_entity_poly.type
_entity_poly.pdbx_seq_one_letter_code
_entity_poly.pdbx_strand_id
1 'polypeptide(L)'
;ALRLLPIGFPKIICSTIASGSRCFDTVVGDKDIAVMPSIVDFAGMNPISEAVLGNTVSAMIGMVFHGSRGIDTRGEMYIGATLMGITNDTVMQASNELTEHGKKIISFHSTGIGGKVMEDLIREGIITAVMDLSLHELTAEYFGGYGYSRGAQNRLCAAAEMGIPALVCPGGIDFACLRTDELFEDGENRGYVWHNKELTHTRLYENEILDIT
;
A
#
# COMPACT_ATOMS: atom_id res chain seq x y z
N ALA A 1 9.60 14.73 -6.40
CA ALA A 1 9.47 15.80 -5.40
C ALA A 1 8.25 15.56 -4.49
N LEU A 2 7.01 15.45 -5.02
CA LEU A 2 5.79 15.31 -4.18
C LEU A 2 5.82 14.08 -3.25
N ARG A 3 6.42 12.98 -3.68
CA ARG A 3 6.57 11.76 -2.87
C ARG A 3 7.48 11.91 -1.64
N LEU A 4 8.26 12.98 -1.56
CA LEU A 4 9.10 13.29 -0.39
C LEU A 4 8.33 14.03 0.72
N LEU A 5 7.12 14.49 0.42
CA LEU A 5 6.28 15.13 1.41
C LEU A 5 5.56 14.07 2.27
N PRO A 6 5.37 14.32 3.56
CA PRO A 6 4.73 13.38 4.47
C PRO A 6 3.26 13.11 4.07
N ILE A 7 2.72 11.99 4.53
CA ILE A 7 1.30 11.67 4.38
C ILE A 7 0.46 12.73 5.12
N GLY A 8 -0.69 13.09 4.54
CA GLY A 8 -1.57 14.13 5.07
C GLY A 8 -1.19 15.57 4.66
N PHE A 9 0.01 15.78 4.08
CA PHE A 9 0.35 17.09 3.52
C PHE A 9 -0.35 17.28 2.17
N PRO A 10 -0.98 18.43 1.88
CA PRO A 10 -1.69 18.67 0.62
C PRO A 10 -0.81 18.47 -0.62
N LYS A 11 -1.19 17.55 -1.49
CA LYS A 11 -0.45 17.19 -2.70
C LYS A 11 -1.41 16.98 -3.88
N ILE A 12 -1.19 17.69 -4.98
CA ILE A 12 -1.90 17.47 -6.23
C ILE A 12 -0.95 17.60 -7.42
N ILE A 13 -1.16 16.79 -8.44
CA ILE A 13 -0.49 16.88 -9.73
C ILE A 13 -1.52 16.98 -10.84
N CYS A 14 -1.35 17.96 -11.75
CA CYS A 14 -2.06 17.99 -13.01
C CYS A 14 -1.11 17.48 -14.11
N SER A 15 -1.52 16.47 -14.86
CA SER A 15 -0.61 15.78 -15.78
C SER A 15 -1.29 15.31 -17.06
N THR A 16 -0.59 15.49 -18.18
CA THR A 16 -0.97 14.93 -19.48
C THR A 16 -0.85 13.40 -19.53
N ILE A 17 -0.06 12.82 -18.62
CA ILE A 17 0.12 11.37 -18.53
C ILE A 17 -1.07 10.72 -17.80
N ALA A 18 -1.85 11.49 -17.07
CA ALA A 18 -2.98 11.03 -16.27
C ALA A 18 -4.23 10.74 -17.13
N SER A 19 -4.10 9.88 -18.15
CA SER A 19 -5.22 9.56 -19.06
C SER A 19 -5.11 8.15 -19.63
N GLY A 20 -6.26 7.57 -19.99
CA GLY A 20 -6.36 6.25 -20.60
C GLY A 20 -5.96 5.12 -19.65
N SER A 21 -5.36 4.08 -20.17
CA SER A 21 -4.92 2.88 -19.42
C SER A 21 -3.54 3.04 -18.76
N ARG A 22 -3.01 4.26 -18.67
CA ARG A 22 -1.70 4.50 -18.05
C ARG A 22 -1.76 4.33 -16.54
N CYS A 23 -0.81 3.59 -16.03
CA CYS A 23 -0.68 3.31 -14.61
C CYS A 23 -0.07 4.51 -13.88
N PHE A 24 -0.71 4.95 -12.79
CA PHE A 24 -0.24 6.08 -11.98
C PHE A 24 0.77 5.68 -10.92
N ASP A 25 1.05 4.42 -10.72
CA ASP A 25 1.93 3.89 -9.70
C ASP A 25 3.29 4.57 -9.69
N THR A 26 3.85 4.79 -10.89
CA THR A 26 5.15 5.46 -11.04
C THR A 26 5.13 6.93 -10.63
N VAL A 27 3.96 7.57 -10.64
CA VAL A 27 3.77 8.98 -10.29
C VAL A 27 3.41 9.14 -8.82
N VAL A 28 2.41 8.40 -8.37
CA VAL A 28 1.83 8.49 -7.01
C VAL A 28 2.64 7.67 -6.02
N GLY A 29 3.04 6.45 -6.41
CA GLY A 29 3.70 5.50 -5.51
C GLY A 29 2.80 5.15 -4.33
N ASP A 30 3.36 5.28 -3.15
CA ASP A 30 2.75 4.98 -1.85
C ASP A 30 2.24 6.25 -1.11
N LYS A 31 2.09 7.37 -1.81
CA LYS A 31 1.70 8.66 -1.21
C LYS A 31 0.29 9.09 -1.63
N ASP A 32 -0.36 9.82 -0.74
CA ASP A 32 -1.69 10.41 -0.89
C ASP A 32 -1.70 11.61 -1.85
N ILE A 33 -1.31 11.39 -3.11
CA ILE A 33 -1.25 12.42 -4.15
C ILE A 33 -2.55 12.40 -4.96
N ALA A 34 -3.28 13.51 -4.97
CA ALA A 34 -4.40 13.69 -5.90
C ALA A 34 -3.87 13.89 -7.32
N VAL A 35 -4.52 13.26 -8.29
CA VAL A 35 -4.13 13.34 -9.70
C VAL A 35 -5.28 13.93 -10.52
N MET A 36 -4.99 15.02 -11.25
CA MET A 36 -5.92 15.66 -12.17
C MET A 36 -5.45 15.42 -13.61
N PRO A 37 -6.21 14.72 -14.46
CA PRO A 37 -5.93 14.66 -15.89
C PRO A 37 -6.00 16.03 -16.53
N SER A 38 -4.99 16.40 -17.34
CA SER A 38 -4.99 17.72 -18.01
C SER A 38 -5.97 17.80 -19.19
N ILE A 39 -6.44 16.65 -19.67
CA ILE A 39 -7.32 16.47 -20.84
C ILE A 39 -6.65 16.87 -22.16
N VAL A 40 -5.92 17.97 -22.16
CA VAL A 40 -5.14 18.48 -23.33
C VAL A 40 -3.66 18.64 -22.95
N ASP A 41 -2.81 18.70 -23.95
CA ASP A 41 -1.40 19.02 -23.75
C ASP A 41 -1.21 20.50 -23.34
N PHE A 42 -0.16 20.76 -22.54
CA PHE A 42 0.19 22.11 -22.10
C PHE A 42 0.97 22.89 -23.17
N ALA A 43 0.46 22.91 -24.39
CA ALA A 43 1.04 23.65 -25.52
C ALA A 43 0.44 25.08 -25.66
N GLY A 44 0.28 25.77 -24.54
CA GLY A 44 -0.37 27.07 -24.43
C GLY A 44 -1.70 27.00 -23.69
N MET A 45 -2.23 28.19 -23.35
CA MET A 45 -3.51 28.30 -22.68
C MET A 45 -4.67 28.27 -23.69
N ASN A 46 -5.70 27.54 -23.35
CA ASN A 46 -6.95 27.43 -24.08
C ASN A 46 -8.11 27.21 -23.10
N PRO A 47 -9.38 27.34 -23.50
CA PRO A 47 -10.51 27.24 -22.56
C PRO A 47 -10.57 25.92 -21.77
N ILE A 48 -10.07 24.82 -22.32
CA ILE A 48 -10.03 23.51 -21.65
C ILE A 48 -8.94 23.51 -20.57
N SER A 49 -7.71 23.91 -20.93
CA SER A 49 -6.61 23.99 -19.97
C SER A 49 -6.88 25.01 -18.86
N GLU A 50 -7.52 26.14 -19.16
CA GLU A 50 -7.96 27.12 -18.15
C GLU A 50 -8.93 26.50 -17.16
N ALA A 51 -9.96 25.79 -17.63
CA ALA A 51 -10.94 25.15 -16.77
C ALA A 51 -10.31 24.06 -15.89
N VAL A 52 -9.48 23.19 -16.46
CA VAL A 52 -8.84 22.10 -15.73
C VAL A 52 -7.82 22.61 -14.71
N LEU A 53 -6.99 23.58 -15.09
CA LEU A 53 -6.04 24.20 -14.17
C LEU A 53 -6.76 24.99 -13.07
N GLY A 54 -7.85 25.69 -13.40
CA GLY A 54 -8.68 26.36 -12.42
C GLY A 54 -9.26 25.40 -11.38
N ASN A 55 -9.77 24.24 -11.83
CA ASN A 55 -10.24 23.18 -10.92
C ASN A 55 -9.09 22.59 -10.08
N THR A 56 -7.91 22.38 -10.66
CA THR A 56 -6.73 21.90 -9.95
C THR A 56 -6.30 22.86 -8.85
N VAL A 57 -6.26 24.17 -9.15
CA VAL A 57 -5.95 25.21 -8.17
C VAL A 57 -7.01 25.28 -7.08
N SER A 58 -8.29 25.23 -7.43
CA SER A 58 -9.39 25.23 -6.46
C SER A 58 -9.32 24.02 -5.51
N ALA A 59 -9.01 22.84 -6.03
CA ALA A 59 -8.80 21.64 -5.22
C ALA A 59 -7.61 21.82 -4.25
N MET A 60 -6.48 22.36 -4.72
CA MET A 60 -5.32 22.65 -3.86
C MET A 60 -5.67 23.69 -2.78
N ILE A 61 -6.38 24.74 -3.12
CA ILE A 61 -6.86 25.75 -2.17
C ILE A 61 -7.74 25.07 -1.10
N GLY A 62 -8.68 24.23 -1.51
CA GLY A 62 -9.52 23.47 -0.59
C GLY A 62 -8.70 22.59 0.36
N MET A 63 -7.71 21.85 -0.16
CA MET A 63 -6.80 21.02 0.67
C MET A 63 -6.00 21.87 1.67
N VAL A 64 -5.48 23.02 1.25
CA VAL A 64 -4.64 23.89 2.12
C VAL A 64 -5.46 24.58 3.21
N PHE A 65 -6.67 25.07 2.90
CA PHE A 65 -7.47 25.85 3.85
C PHE A 65 -8.44 25.02 4.69
N HIS A 66 -8.89 23.89 4.17
CA HIS A 66 -9.91 23.05 4.80
C HIS A 66 -9.46 21.61 5.08
N GLY A 67 -8.33 21.17 4.48
CA GLY A 67 -7.77 19.85 4.69
C GLY A 67 -6.93 19.75 5.96
N SER A 68 -6.45 18.55 6.22
CA SER A 68 -5.47 18.27 7.27
C SER A 68 -4.12 18.88 6.91
N ARG A 69 -3.32 19.23 7.94
CA ARG A 69 -1.95 19.73 7.76
C ARG A 69 -0.90 18.67 8.11
N GLY A 70 -1.27 17.43 8.01
CA GLY A 70 -0.47 16.27 8.40
C GLY A 70 -1.24 15.34 9.31
N ILE A 71 -0.57 14.33 9.83
CA ILE A 71 -1.16 13.37 10.77
C ILE A 71 -0.92 13.89 12.19
N ASP A 72 -1.99 14.24 12.89
CA ASP A 72 -1.96 14.59 14.31
C ASP A 72 -2.48 13.40 15.12
N THR A 73 -1.57 12.71 15.77
CA THR A 73 -1.91 11.59 16.67
C THR A 73 -2.47 12.04 18.02
N ARG A 74 -2.43 13.32 18.33
CA ARG A 74 -2.81 13.88 19.64
C ARG A 74 -2.11 13.19 20.82
N GLY A 75 -0.90 12.68 20.58
CA GLY A 75 -0.13 11.92 21.57
C GLY A 75 -0.64 10.50 21.83
N GLU A 76 -1.56 10.01 21.02
CA GLU A 76 -2.06 8.64 21.13
C GLU A 76 -1.09 7.65 20.48
N MET A 77 -1.08 6.44 21.01
CA MET A 77 -0.27 5.33 20.51
C MET A 77 -1.12 4.45 19.58
N TYR A 78 -0.58 4.15 18.40
CA TYR A 78 -1.24 3.29 17.41
C TYR A 78 -0.45 2.01 17.19
N ILE A 79 -1.18 0.90 17.08
CA ILE A 79 -0.64 -0.40 16.67
C ILE A 79 -0.92 -0.56 15.18
N GLY A 80 0.12 -0.75 14.38
CA GLY A 80 -0.02 -1.12 12.97
C GLY A 80 -0.33 -2.60 12.83
N ALA A 81 -1.34 -2.96 12.04
CA ALA A 81 -1.67 -4.34 11.74
C ALA A 81 -1.73 -4.58 10.23
N THR A 82 -1.01 -5.58 9.73
CA THR A 82 -1.16 -5.98 8.32
C THR A 82 -2.27 -6.99 8.16
N LEU A 83 -3.04 -6.87 7.08
CA LEU A 83 -4.12 -7.79 6.75
C LEU A 83 -4.20 -8.06 5.26
N MET A 84 -4.79 -9.20 4.94
CA MET A 84 -5.19 -9.62 3.61
C MET A 84 -6.54 -10.33 3.70
N GLY A 85 -7.23 -10.57 2.58
CA GLY A 85 -8.53 -11.24 2.60
C GLY A 85 -8.54 -12.54 3.40
N ILE A 86 -7.50 -13.37 3.24
CA ILE A 86 -7.36 -14.66 3.93
C ILE A 86 -7.05 -14.55 5.43
N THR A 87 -6.44 -13.45 5.88
CA THR A 87 -6.10 -13.22 7.29
C THR A 87 -7.07 -12.27 7.98
N ASN A 88 -8.08 -11.78 7.26
CA ASN A 88 -8.99 -10.74 7.74
C ASN A 88 -9.65 -11.10 9.08
N ASP A 89 -10.22 -12.29 9.18
CA ASP A 89 -10.95 -12.70 10.40
C ASP A 89 -10.02 -12.75 11.62
N THR A 90 -8.80 -13.26 11.45
CA THR A 90 -7.80 -13.30 12.52
C THR A 90 -7.40 -11.89 12.96
N VAL A 91 -7.13 -11.00 12.00
CA VAL A 91 -6.73 -9.62 12.27
C VAL A 91 -7.86 -8.85 12.93
N MET A 92 -9.09 -9.02 12.46
CA MET A 92 -10.26 -8.37 13.04
C MET A 92 -10.53 -8.85 14.47
N GLN A 93 -10.43 -10.15 14.74
CA GLN A 93 -10.59 -10.69 16.09
C GLN A 93 -9.53 -10.14 17.04
N ALA A 94 -8.26 -10.16 16.64
CA ALA A 94 -7.17 -9.60 17.44
C ALA A 94 -7.32 -8.07 17.65
N SER A 95 -7.74 -7.35 16.61
CA SER A 95 -7.98 -5.91 16.70
C SER A 95 -9.14 -5.56 17.64
N ASN A 96 -10.21 -6.34 17.64
CA ASN A 96 -11.34 -6.15 18.54
C ASN A 96 -10.91 -6.35 20.00
N GLU A 97 -10.19 -7.42 20.28
CA GLU A 97 -9.63 -7.72 21.62
C GLU A 97 -8.74 -6.57 22.11
N LEU A 98 -7.81 -6.10 21.28
CA LEU A 98 -6.95 -4.98 21.63
C LEU A 98 -7.73 -3.67 21.83
N THR A 99 -8.77 -3.44 21.03
CA THR A 99 -9.63 -2.26 21.15
C THR A 99 -10.44 -2.26 22.45
N GLU A 100 -10.93 -3.42 22.89
CA GLU A 100 -11.59 -3.59 24.20
C GLU A 100 -10.63 -3.26 25.35
N HIS A 101 -9.33 -3.45 25.17
CA HIS A 101 -8.27 -3.03 26.09
C HIS A 101 -7.77 -1.60 25.85
N GLY A 102 -8.53 -0.77 25.14
CA GLY A 102 -8.24 0.65 24.90
C GLY A 102 -7.08 0.92 23.95
N LYS A 103 -6.69 -0.06 23.13
CA LYS A 103 -5.65 0.13 22.11
C LYS A 103 -6.26 0.62 20.79
N LYS A 104 -5.50 1.41 20.02
CA LYS A 104 -5.92 1.93 18.71
C LYS A 104 -5.15 1.22 17.62
N ILE A 105 -5.88 0.68 16.66
CA ILE A 105 -5.31 -0.13 15.58
C ILE A 105 -5.46 0.62 14.25
N ILE A 106 -4.41 0.60 13.44
CA ILE A 106 -4.44 1.03 12.04
C ILE A 106 -4.12 -0.18 11.18
N SER A 107 -5.04 -0.56 10.30
CA SER A 107 -4.87 -1.73 9.43
C SER A 107 -4.31 -1.33 8.07
N PHE A 108 -3.34 -2.11 7.60
CA PHE A 108 -2.65 -1.93 6.32
C PHE A 108 -2.84 -3.15 5.44
N HIS A 109 -3.32 -2.94 4.21
CA HIS A 109 -3.52 -4.04 3.27
C HIS A 109 -2.17 -4.53 2.72
N SER A 110 -1.85 -5.80 2.94
CA SER A 110 -0.55 -6.42 2.62
C SER A 110 -0.43 -6.79 1.13
N THR A 111 -0.41 -5.79 0.24
CA THR A 111 -0.30 -5.94 -1.22
C THR A 111 0.76 -5.05 -1.87
N GLY A 112 1.86 -4.78 -1.17
CA GLY A 112 3.02 -4.04 -1.68
C GLY A 112 3.03 -2.54 -1.35
N ILE A 113 1.89 -1.96 -0.98
CA ILE A 113 1.80 -0.55 -0.56
C ILE A 113 1.58 -0.45 0.95
N GLY A 114 0.67 -1.25 1.50
CA GLY A 114 0.26 -1.13 2.89
C GLY A 114 1.39 -1.42 3.88
N GLY A 115 2.14 -2.49 3.68
CA GLY A 115 3.28 -2.80 4.52
C GLY A 115 4.37 -1.76 4.44
N LYS A 116 4.68 -1.24 3.24
CA LYS A 116 5.65 -0.17 3.07
C LYS A 116 5.21 1.13 3.76
N VAL A 117 3.94 1.51 3.63
CA VAL A 117 3.41 2.69 4.33
C VAL A 117 3.48 2.49 5.85
N MET A 118 3.18 1.29 6.35
CA MET A 118 3.34 0.98 7.77
C MET A 118 4.78 1.17 8.25
N GLU A 119 5.77 0.67 7.49
CA GLU A 119 7.20 0.87 7.80
C GLU A 119 7.59 2.37 7.85
N ASP A 120 7.09 3.17 6.89
CA ASP A 120 7.33 4.62 6.88
C ASP A 120 6.70 5.29 8.12
N LEU A 121 5.46 4.94 8.47
CA LEU A 121 4.76 5.50 9.65
C LEU A 121 5.38 5.07 10.98
N ILE A 122 6.02 3.90 11.02
CA ILE A 122 6.84 3.49 12.17
C ILE A 122 8.05 4.43 12.32
N ARG A 123 8.78 4.68 11.23
CA ARG A 123 9.93 5.59 11.24
C ARG A 123 9.55 7.04 11.57
N GLU A 124 8.35 7.46 11.18
CA GLU A 124 7.77 8.75 11.55
C GLU A 124 7.25 8.80 13.01
N GLY A 125 7.26 7.67 13.75
CA GLY A 125 6.82 7.59 15.15
C GLY A 125 5.31 7.61 15.34
N ILE A 126 4.54 7.44 14.29
CA ILE A 126 3.07 7.38 14.33
C ILE A 126 2.59 5.99 14.79
N ILE A 127 3.21 4.95 14.27
CA ILE A 127 3.01 3.57 14.71
C ILE A 127 4.04 3.25 15.79
N THR A 128 3.59 2.79 16.94
CA THR A 128 4.41 2.56 18.13
C THR A 128 4.48 1.10 18.58
N ALA A 129 3.72 0.23 17.91
CA ALA A 129 3.80 -1.22 18.03
C ALA A 129 3.28 -1.86 16.76
N VAL A 130 3.66 -3.10 16.47
CA VAL A 130 3.31 -3.80 15.24
C VAL A 130 2.70 -5.15 15.52
N MET A 131 1.62 -5.46 14.79
CA MET A 131 1.00 -6.77 14.68
C MET A 131 1.03 -7.17 13.19
N ASP A 132 2.15 -7.72 12.74
CA ASP A 132 2.37 -8.08 11.34
C ASP A 132 1.91 -9.52 11.10
N LEU A 133 0.63 -9.67 10.79
CA LEU A 133 -0.06 -10.96 10.68
C LEU A 133 -0.20 -11.45 9.23
N SER A 134 0.17 -10.61 8.25
CA SER A 134 0.06 -10.95 6.84
C SER A 134 1.32 -10.52 6.09
N LEU A 135 2.19 -11.50 5.84
CA LEU A 135 3.50 -11.30 5.23
C LEU A 135 3.53 -11.57 3.71
N HIS A 136 2.38 -11.54 3.04
CA HIS A 136 2.29 -11.82 1.61
C HIS A 136 3.19 -10.94 0.73
N GLU A 137 3.54 -9.76 1.20
CA GLU A 137 4.49 -8.86 0.51
C GLU A 137 5.91 -9.45 0.44
N LEU A 138 6.32 -10.30 1.39
CA LEU A 138 7.59 -11.03 1.33
C LEU A 138 7.57 -12.08 0.20
N THR A 139 6.44 -12.77 0.03
CA THR A 139 6.23 -13.67 -1.11
C THR A 139 6.35 -12.93 -2.44
N ALA A 140 5.69 -11.78 -2.55
CA ALA A 140 5.76 -10.96 -3.75
C ALA A 140 7.19 -10.43 -4.01
N GLU A 141 7.94 -10.07 -2.97
CA GLU A 141 9.35 -9.65 -3.08
C GLU A 141 10.26 -10.80 -3.52
N TYR A 142 10.07 -12.00 -2.97
CA TYR A 142 10.81 -13.20 -3.35
C TYR A 142 10.71 -13.49 -4.85
N PHE A 143 9.54 -13.30 -5.44
CA PHE A 143 9.29 -13.44 -6.88
C PHE A 143 9.56 -12.17 -7.69
N GLY A 144 10.27 -11.18 -7.14
CA GLY A 144 10.65 -9.95 -7.84
C GLY A 144 9.49 -8.97 -8.07
N GLY A 145 8.49 -9.00 -7.23
CA GLY A 145 7.29 -8.17 -7.36
C GLY A 145 6.35 -8.66 -8.47
N TYR A 146 6.37 -9.95 -8.76
CA TYR A 146 5.56 -10.59 -9.77
C TYR A 146 4.06 -10.53 -9.43
N GLY A 147 3.22 -10.33 -10.44
CA GLY A 147 1.78 -10.37 -10.28
C GLY A 147 1.15 -9.07 -9.74
N TYR A 148 -0.02 -9.22 -9.16
CA TYR A 148 -0.83 -8.11 -8.65
C TYR A 148 -0.29 -7.52 -7.36
N SER A 149 0.25 -8.37 -6.50
CA SER A 149 0.85 -7.97 -5.23
C SER A 149 2.33 -7.69 -5.45
N ARG A 150 2.71 -6.43 -5.46
CA ARG A 150 4.12 -6.05 -5.51
C ARG A 150 4.78 -6.28 -4.17
N GLY A 151 6.06 -6.68 -4.20
CA GLY A 151 6.89 -6.76 -3.01
C GLY A 151 7.09 -5.39 -2.38
N ALA A 152 7.30 -5.36 -1.08
CA ALA A 152 7.69 -4.18 -0.34
C ALA A 152 9.09 -4.39 0.21
N GLN A 153 10.06 -3.72 -0.39
CA GLN A 153 11.46 -3.77 0.09
C GLN A 153 11.55 -3.31 1.54
N ASN A 154 12.48 -3.93 2.28
CA ASN A 154 12.74 -3.60 3.68
C ASN A 154 11.52 -3.78 4.62
N ARG A 155 10.70 -4.81 4.36
CA ARG A 155 9.67 -5.23 5.31
C ARG A 155 10.32 -5.78 6.60
N LEU A 156 9.63 -5.63 7.73
CA LEU A 156 10.04 -6.06 9.07
C LEU A 156 11.27 -5.33 9.63
N CYS A 157 11.71 -4.23 9.01
CA CYS A 157 12.92 -3.52 9.43
C CYS A 157 12.64 -2.38 10.40
N ALA A 158 11.62 -1.55 10.15
CA ALA A 158 11.39 -0.31 10.90
C ALA A 158 11.10 -0.55 12.38
N ALA A 159 10.40 -1.62 12.74
CA ALA A 159 10.12 -1.95 14.14
C ALA A 159 11.43 -2.22 14.92
N ALA A 160 12.36 -2.96 14.32
CA ALA A 160 13.68 -3.20 14.90
C ALA A 160 14.54 -1.94 14.93
N GLU A 161 14.56 -1.15 13.86
CA GLU A 161 15.28 0.12 13.75
C GLU A 161 14.85 1.11 14.84
N MET A 162 13.53 1.18 15.10
CA MET A 162 12.93 2.11 16.07
C MET A 162 12.81 1.53 17.48
N GLY A 163 13.14 0.25 17.68
CA GLY A 163 13.07 -0.42 18.98
C GLY A 163 11.67 -0.55 19.54
N ILE A 164 10.65 -0.68 18.68
CA ILE A 164 9.26 -0.84 19.10
C ILE A 164 8.84 -2.32 19.13
N PRO A 165 7.84 -2.69 19.97
CA PRO A 165 7.33 -4.05 20.01
C PRO A 165 6.74 -4.49 18.67
N ALA A 166 7.07 -5.71 18.23
CA ALA A 166 6.52 -6.32 17.03
C ALA A 166 6.13 -7.78 17.28
N LEU A 167 4.90 -8.11 16.93
CA LEU A 167 4.41 -9.48 16.77
C LEU A 167 4.38 -9.80 15.27
N VAL A 168 5.06 -10.86 14.86
CA VAL A 168 5.15 -11.29 13.47
C VAL A 168 4.58 -12.70 13.34
N CYS A 169 3.66 -12.90 12.38
CA CYS A 169 3.10 -14.19 12.03
C CYS A 169 3.22 -14.42 10.51
N PRO A 170 3.59 -15.64 10.07
CA PRO A 170 3.83 -15.94 8.65
C PRO A 170 2.51 -16.17 7.88
N GLY A 171 1.53 -15.29 8.06
CA GLY A 171 0.25 -15.38 7.34
C GLY A 171 0.42 -15.00 5.86
N GLY A 172 -0.10 -15.84 4.95
CA GLY A 172 -0.15 -15.54 3.52
C GLY A 172 1.16 -15.70 2.75
N ILE A 173 2.13 -16.44 3.29
CA ILE A 173 3.39 -16.75 2.60
C ILE A 173 3.36 -18.06 1.83
N ASP A 174 2.26 -18.80 1.89
CA ASP A 174 2.10 -20.14 1.30
C ASP A 174 1.50 -20.12 -0.12
N PHE A 175 1.18 -18.94 -0.65
CA PHE A 175 0.66 -18.78 -2.00
C PHE A 175 1.15 -17.49 -2.64
N ALA A 176 1.16 -17.45 -3.99
CA ALA A 176 1.38 -16.24 -4.76
C ALA A 176 0.06 -15.75 -5.38
N CYS A 177 -0.11 -14.43 -5.39
CA CYS A 177 -1.21 -13.73 -6.06
C CYS A 177 -0.71 -13.17 -7.38
N LEU A 178 -1.16 -13.71 -8.50
CA LEU A 178 -0.66 -13.40 -9.84
C LEU A 178 -1.75 -12.76 -10.69
N ARG A 179 -1.36 -11.98 -11.68
CA ARG A 179 -2.24 -11.61 -12.78
C ARG A 179 -2.50 -12.84 -13.64
N THR A 180 -3.68 -12.90 -14.23
CA THR A 180 -4.08 -14.05 -15.07
C THR A 180 -3.25 -14.18 -16.36
N ASP A 181 -2.55 -13.13 -16.75
CA ASP A 181 -1.64 -13.07 -17.90
C ASP A 181 -0.15 -13.19 -17.52
N GLU A 182 0.17 -13.36 -16.22
CA GLU A 182 1.53 -13.42 -15.68
C GLU A 182 1.73 -14.69 -14.83
N LEU A 183 1.47 -15.86 -15.40
CA LEU A 183 1.65 -17.14 -14.71
C LEU A 183 3.12 -17.56 -14.69
N PHE A 184 3.50 -18.36 -13.69
CA PHE A 184 4.86 -18.91 -13.63
C PHE A 184 5.13 -19.85 -14.81
N GLU A 185 6.38 -19.91 -15.28
CA GLU A 185 6.78 -20.76 -16.40
C GLU A 185 6.61 -22.26 -16.12
N ASP A 186 6.71 -22.68 -14.85
CA ASP A 186 6.49 -24.05 -14.39
C ASP A 186 5.01 -24.41 -14.12
N GLY A 187 4.10 -23.59 -14.65
CA GLY A 187 2.68 -23.57 -14.37
C GLY A 187 1.93 -24.89 -14.55
N GLU A 188 2.43 -25.80 -15.39
CA GLU A 188 1.81 -27.12 -15.59
C GLU A 188 1.84 -27.99 -14.31
N ASN A 189 2.79 -27.74 -13.41
CA ASN A 189 2.97 -28.46 -12.15
C ASN A 189 2.34 -27.75 -10.94
N ARG A 190 1.92 -26.48 -11.09
CA ARG A 190 1.30 -25.69 -10.03
C ARG A 190 -0.21 -25.71 -10.18
N GLY A 191 -0.94 -25.98 -9.11
CA GLY A 191 -2.38 -25.76 -9.10
C GLY A 191 -2.70 -24.26 -9.08
N TYR A 192 -3.50 -23.79 -10.04
CA TYR A 192 -4.01 -22.42 -10.06
C TYR A 192 -5.46 -22.36 -9.63
N VAL A 193 -5.79 -21.37 -8.80
CA VAL A 193 -7.16 -21.08 -8.38
C VAL A 193 -7.52 -19.68 -8.84
N TRP A 194 -8.47 -19.58 -9.75
CA TRP A 194 -8.97 -18.32 -10.28
C TRP A 194 -9.75 -17.57 -9.20
N HIS A 195 -9.30 -16.36 -8.85
CA HIS A 195 -9.99 -15.51 -7.90
C HIS A 195 -11.02 -14.62 -8.61
N ASN A 196 -10.64 -14.01 -9.72
CA ASN A 196 -11.51 -13.22 -10.60
C ASN A 196 -10.91 -13.14 -12.01
N LYS A 197 -11.41 -12.26 -12.88
CA LYS A 197 -10.94 -12.12 -14.27
C LYS A 197 -9.47 -11.68 -14.38
N GLU A 198 -8.94 -10.99 -13.38
CA GLU A 198 -7.61 -10.38 -13.40
C GLU A 198 -6.62 -11.11 -12.50
N LEU A 199 -7.12 -11.86 -11.52
CA LEU A 199 -6.32 -12.46 -10.46
C LEU A 199 -6.49 -13.97 -10.40
N THR A 200 -5.37 -14.64 -10.23
CA THR A 200 -5.29 -16.05 -9.90
C THR A 200 -4.33 -16.27 -8.73
N HIS A 201 -4.53 -17.32 -7.99
CA HIS A 201 -3.64 -17.73 -6.91
C HIS A 201 -2.99 -19.06 -7.26
N THR A 202 -1.75 -19.24 -6.84
CA THR A 202 -1.07 -20.52 -6.88
C THR A 202 -0.38 -20.81 -5.56
N ARG A 203 -0.43 -22.08 -5.14
CA ARG A 203 0.28 -22.53 -3.95
C ARG A 203 1.78 -22.54 -4.22
N LEU A 204 2.55 -22.18 -3.21
CA LEU A 204 4.01 -22.28 -3.25
C LEU A 204 4.49 -23.68 -2.92
N TYR A 205 5.67 -24.04 -3.40
CA TYR A 205 6.38 -25.23 -3.00
C TYR A 205 7.00 -25.04 -1.60
N GLU A 206 7.21 -26.12 -0.89
CA GLU A 206 7.75 -26.10 0.48
C GLU A 206 9.13 -25.41 0.56
N ASN A 207 9.99 -25.65 -0.42
CA ASN A 207 11.29 -24.98 -0.48
C ASN A 207 11.17 -23.46 -0.69
N GLU A 208 10.21 -22.99 -1.48
CA GLU A 208 9.96 -21.55 -1.68
C GLU A 208 9.45 -20.90 -0.38
N ILE A 209 8.57 -21.57 0.35
CA ILE A 209 8.08 -21.08 1.64
C ILE A 209 9.24 -20.99 2.65
N LEU A 210 10.12 -21.98 2.68
CA LEU A 210 11.29 -21.97 3.54
C LEU A 210 12.29 -20.86 3.18
N ASP A 211 12.45 -20.57 1.90
CA ASP A 211 13.35 -19.50 1.44
C ASP A 211 12.79 -18.09 1.76
N ILE A 212 11.46 -17.95 1.89
CA ILE A 212 10.79 -16.68 2.25
C ILE A 212 10.87 -16.41 3.76
N THR A 213 10.95 -17.45 4.60
CA THR A 213 10.93 -17.34 6.07
C THR A 213 12.32 -17.28 6.67
#